data_aa196d06907a5ea6b4fec6d1ea2e99ab
#
_entry.id   aa196d06907a5ea6b4fec6d1ea2e99ab
#
_cell.length_a   1.000
_cell.length_b   1.000
_cell.length_c   1.000
_cell.angle_alpha   90.00
_cell.angle_beta   90.00
_cell.angle_gamma   90.00
#
_symmetry.space_group_name_H-M   'P 1'
#
loop_
_entity.id
_entity.type
_entity.pdbx_description
1 polymer ?
#
loop_
_entity_poly.entity_id
_entity_poly.type
_entity_poly.pdbx_seq_one_letter_code
_entity_poly.pdbx_strand_id
1 'polypeptide(L)'
;TMPSLAALDCVPAVVPPLDPTFRPAALINRKLRSMATEAGAVPLRLALERSDGSVSLFETVVLPANHSAASLNLSYAERIVKFLLWQRGGCVLHVGGPADIAEHLRHVYAPDGRRAFDYHFMSSVYERPFTVIGTSADRVPDAHETSSPLGRRLDGCRVGFDLGASDRKSSAVIDGQPVFSIEVPWDPRNQSDPSYHYDGIMHSIKVAAEHMPRLDAVGGSAAGVYIANRVRVASLFRGVPQDVFEARVAGMFIEIGRELGVPLEVVNDGEVTALAGSMSLEDNPVLGIAMGSSEAAGYVTTEGNITGWLNELAFAPVDYRDDAPADEWSGDIGCGVQYFSQQGAIRIAENAGMRFDEELGLPEKLEALQKRMRDGDATARGVYESIGACLGYTVAHYGDFYALKHVLVLGRVTSGAGGNIIVETAQRVLHLDFPELASCVNLALPDEKARRVGQSIAAASLPAIAQ
;
A
#
# COMPACT_ATOMS: atom_id res chain seq x y z
N THR A 1 27.84 6.14 -11.83
CA THR A 1 26.64 6.89 -11.40
C THR A 1 25.52 6.53 -12.37
N MET A 2 24.35 6.12 -11.87
CA MET A 2 23.19 5.87 -12.72
C MET A 2 22.72 7.18 -13.36
N PRO A 3 22.22 7.15 -14.62
CA PRO A 3 21.62 8.32 -15.21
C PRO A 3 20.39 8.75 -14.44
N SER A 4 20.27 10.06 -14.17
CA SER A 4 19.17 10.60 -13.40
C SER A 4 17.93 10.78 -14.26
N LEU A 5 16.81 10.17 -13.84
CA LEU A 5 15.49 10.40 -14.43
C LEU A 5 14.98 11.82 -14.17
N ALA A 6 15.45 12.47 -13.09
CA ALA A 6 15.12 13.86 -12.78
C ALA A 6 15.66 14.86 -13.81
N ALA A 7 16.64 14.45 -14.63
CA ALA A 7 17.16 15.25 -15.74
C ALA A 7 16.15 15.40 -16.90
N LEU A 8 15.09 14.58 -16.96
CA LEU A 8 14.02 14.79 -17.92
C LEU A 8 13.21 16.02 -17.52
N ASP A 9 13.13 16.98 -18.45
CA ASP A 9 12.38 18.22 -18.23
C ASP A 9 10.88 17.93 -18.24
N CYS A 10 10.30 17.91 -17.05
CA CYS A 10 8.87 17.72 -16.81
C CYS A 10 8.43 18.79 -15.80
N VAL A 11 7.66 19.76 -16.28
CA VAL A 11 7.15 20.85 -15.44
C VAL A 11 5.72 20.50 -15.00
N PRO A 12 5.48 20.27 -13.70
CA PRO A 12 4.14 20.04 -13.19
C PRO A 12 3.30 21.32 -13.23
N ALA A 13 2.02 21.23 -13.65
CA ALA A 13 1.11 22.38 -13.65
C ALA A 13 0.77 22.86 -12.23
N VAL A 14 0.79 21.94 -11.26
CA VAL A 14 0.59 22.24 -9.84
C VAL A 14 1.86 21.87 -9.08
N VAL A 15 2.66 22.86 -8.75
CA VAL A 15 3.89 22.68 -7.96
C VAL A 15 3.53 22.59 -6.49
N PRO A 16 4.00 21.55 -5.74
CA PRO A 16 3.82 21.49 -4.30
C PRO A 16 4.46 22.72 -3.63
N PRO A 17 3.71 23.57 -2.92
CA PRO A 17 4.23 24.87 -2.48
C PRO A 17 5.39 24.78 -1.48
N LEU A 18 5.44 23.71 -0.67
CA LEU A 18 6.50 23.50 0.32
C LEU A 18 7.49 22.37 -0.06
N ASP A 19 7.31 21.76 -1.22
CA ASP A 19 8.25 20.79 -1.80
C ASP A 19 8.39 20.99 -3.31
N PRO A 20 8.85 22.18 -3.78
CA PRO A 20 8.80 22.57 -5.20
C PRO A 20 9.78 21.78 -6.07
N THR A 21 10.67 21.01 -5.48
CA THR A 21 11.63 20.15 -6.18
C THR A 21 11.10 18.73 -6.44
N PHE A 22 9.90 18.41 -5.98
CA PHE A 22 9.23 17.14 -6.25
C PHE A 22 9.22 16.84 -7.76
N ARG A 23 9.63 15.61 -8.13
CA ARG A 23 9.71 15.14 -9.52
C ARG A 23 8.72 13.99 -9.73
N PRO A 24 7.49 14.28 -10.16
CA PRO A 24 6.43 13.28 -10.24
C PRO A 24 6.81 12.10 -11.14
N ALA A 25 6.79 10.88 -10.60
CA ALA A 25 7.02 9.65 -11.36
C ALA A 25 6.09 9.54 -12.58
N ALA A 26 4.82 9.95 -12.45
CA ALA A 26 3.84 9.94 -13.54
C ALA A 26 4.32 10.72 -14.76
N LEU A 27 4.76 11.97 -14.56
CA LEU A 27 5.19 12.84 -15.66
C LEU A 27 6.47 12.32 -16.32
N ILE A 28 7.44 11.89 -15.52
CA ILE A 28 8.72 11.37 -16.00
C ILE A 28 8.52 10.08 -16.79
N ASN A 29 7.72 9.13 -16.27
CA ASN A 29 7.41 7.89 -16.97
C ASN A 29 6.68 8.15 -18.30
N ARG A 30 5.68 9.04 -18.31
CA ARG A 30 4.98 9.43 -19.55
C ARG A 30 5.92 10.07 -20.55
N LYS A 31 6.81 10.96 -20.10
CA LYS A 31 7.81 11.60 -20.96
C LYS A 31 8.74 10.58 -21.61
N LEU A 32 9.28 9.66 -20.82
CA LEU A 32 10.18 8.62 -21.35
C LEU A 32 9.47 7.72 -22.36
N ARG A 33 8.24 7.29 -22.07
CA ARG A 33 7.43 6.49 -23.02
C ARG A 33 7.12 7.25 -24.31
N SER A 34 6.83 8.55 -24.24
CA SER A 34 6.63 9.39 -25.43
C SER A 34 7.90 9.47 -26.27
N MET A 35 9.03 9.78 -25.65
CA MET A 35 10.34 9.79 -26.32
C MET A 35 10.66 8.45 -26.97
N ALA A 36 10.39 7.33 -26.27
CA ALA A 36 10.59 6.00 -26.83
C ALA A 36 9.71 5.76 -28.07
N THR A 37 8.44 6.13 -27.99
CA THR A 37 7.48 5.98 -29.10
C THR A 37 7.93 6.78 -30.33
N GLU A 38 8.38 8.00 -30.14
CA GLU A 38 8.87 8.89 -31.19
C GLU A 38 10.18 8.36 -31.84
N ALA A 39 11.03 7.68 -31.03
CA ALA A 39 12.32 7.15 -31.48
C ALA A 39 12.27 5.72 -32.03
N GLY A 40 11.12 5.08 -32.08
CA GLY A 40 10.96 3.67 -32.44
C GLY A 40 11.05 2.75 -31.22
N ALA A 41 9.99 2.79 -30.44
CA ALA A 41 9.86 2.08 -29.16
C ALA A 41 10.33 0.63 -29.16
N VAL A 42 11.07 0.24 -28.15
CA VAL A 42 11.46 -1.14 -27.88
C VAL A 42 10.58 -1.70 -26.77
N PRO A 43 9.85 -2.81 -27.00
CA PRO A 43 9.01 -3.43 -25.96
C PRO A 43 9.83 -3.89 -24.75
N LEU A 44 9.29 -3.65 -23.56
CA LEU A 44 9.77 -4.19 -22.30
C LEU A 44 8.58 -4.86 -21.59
N ARG A 45 8.66 -6.18 -21.38
CA ARG A 45 7.68 -6.98 -20.65
C ARG A 45 8.28 -7.45 -19.33
N LEU A 46 7.59 -7.20 -18.24
CA LEU A 46 7.99 -7.55 -16.89
C LEU A 46 6.92 -8.45 -16.27
N ALA A 47 7.25 -9.68 -15.94
CA ALA A 47 6.34 -10.58 -15.27
C ALA A 47 6.88 -10.96 -13.88
N LEU A 48 6.04 -10.81 -12.86
CA LEU A 48 6.31 -11.20 -11.49
C LEU A 48 5.55 -12.47 -11.16
N GLU A 49 6.29 -13.55 -10.87
CA GLU A 49 5.74 -14.83 -10.45
C GLU A 49 5.81 -14.95 -8.92
N ARG A 50 4.72 -15.37 -8.31
CA ARG A 50 4.59 -15.66 -6.88
C ARG A 50 4.72 -17.16 -6.61
N SER A 51 4.92 -17.54 -5.36
CA SER A 51 5.14 -18.94 -4.98
C SER A 51 3.93 -19.86 -5.19
N ASP A 52 2.74 -19.29 -5.34
CA ASP A 52 1.50 -20.02 -5.70
C ASP A 52 1.32 -20.25 -7.21
N GLY A 53 2.29 -19.81 -8.02
CA GLY A 53 2.26 -19.91 -9.48
C GLY A 53 1.47 -18.80 -10.17
N SER A 54 0.90 -17.86 -9.43
CA SER A 54 0.27 -16.68 -10.04
C SER A 54 1.33 -15.75 -10.67
N VAL A 55 0.96 -15.11 -11.77
CA VAL A 55 1.86 -14.25 -12.56
C VAL A 55 1.18 -12.91 -12.84
N SER A 56 1.85 -11.83 -12.44
CA SER A 56 1.47 -10.46 -12.82
C SER A 56 2.31 -10.00 -14.00
N LEU A 57 1.70 -9.54 -15.08
CA LEU A 57 2.38 -8.98 -16.24
C LEU A 57 2.22 -7.47 -16.31
N PHE A 58 3.32 -6.78 -16.59
CA PHE A 58 3.35 -5.35 -16.91
C PHE A 58 4.10 -5.13 -18.21
N GLU A 59 3.51 -4.37 -19.12
CA GLU A 59 4.07 -4.08 -20.43
C GLU A 59 4.32 -2.59 -20.57
N THR A 60 5.48 -2.25 -21.10
CA THR A 60 5.88 -0.86 -21.36
C THR A 60 6.85 -0.82 -22.53
N VAL A 61 7.36 0.37 -22.82
CA VAL A 61 8.35 0.60 -23.87
C VAL A 61 9.54 1.37 -23.33
N VAL A 62 10.71 1.14 -23.94
CA VAL A 62 11.96 1.82 -23.64
C VAL A 62 12.58 2.39 -24.92
N LEU A 63 13.52 3.31 -24.72
CA LEU A 63 14.27 3.93 -25.83
C LEU A 63 15.11 2.90 -26.57
N PRO A 64 15.23 2.99 -27.92
CA PRO A 64 16.13 2.15 -28.66
C PRO A 64 17.60 2.42 -28.28
N ALA A 65 18.45 1.40 -28.35
CA ALA A 65 19.84 1.46 -27.87
C ALA A 65 20.71 2.58 -28.50
N ASN A 66 20.37 3.02 -29.71
CA ASN A 66 21.07 4.11 -30.40
C ASN A 66 20.57 5.51 -30.02
N HIS A 67 19.56 5.63 -29.17
CA HIS A 67 19.06 6.93 -28.71
C HIS A 67 20.03 7.54 -27.69
N SER A 68 20.29 8.85 -27.75
CA SER A 68 21.24 9.54 -26.85
C SER A 68 20.93 9.42 -25.37
N ALA A 69 19.63 9.26 -25.01
CA ALA A 69 19.17 9.07 -23.63
C ALA A 69 18.88 7.59 -23.30
N ALA A 70 19.33 6.62 -24.09
CA ALA A 70 19.04 5.18 -23.89
C ALA A 70 19.51 4.67 -22.52
N SER A 71 20.54 5.29 -21.94
CA SER A 71 21.01 4.96 -20.58
C SER A 71 19.95 5.16 -19.49
N LEU A 72 18.95 6.03 -19.70
CA LEU A 72 17.81 6.20 -18.78
C LEU A 72 16.92 4.96 -18.66
N ASN A 73 16.96 4.07 -19.65
CA ASN A 73 16.19 2.82 -19.63
C ASN A 73 16.47 1.98 -18.36
N LEU A 74 17.72 1.95 -17.90
CA LEU A 74 18.12 1.20 -16.72
C LEU A 74 17.46 1.74 -15.45
N SER A 75 17.54 3.06 -15.23
CA SER A 75 16.90 3.74 -14.10
C SER A 75 15.38 3.62 -14.16
N TYR A 76 14.78 3.76 -15.36
CA TYR A 76 13.35 3.62 -15.58
C TYR A 76 12.88 2.21 -15.22
N ALA A 77 13.51 1.18 -15.79
CA ALA A 77 13.15 -0.22 -15.53
C ALA A 77 13.28 -0.56 -14.05
N GLU A 78 14.33 -0.06 -13.37
CA GLU A 78 14.52 -0.28 -11.94
C GLU A 78 13.40 0.34 -11.10
N ARG A 79 12.97 1.58 -11.40
CA ARG A 79 11.86 2.24 -10.69
C ARG A 79 10.53 1.55 -10.94
N ILE A 80 10.27 1.11 -12.17
CA ILE A 80 9.06 0.33 -12.49
C ILE A 80 9.07 -1.01 -11.75
N VAL A 81 10.19 -1.74 -11.75
CA VAL A 81 10.30 -3.01 -11.02
C VAL A 81 10.14 -2.81 -9.51
N LYS A 82 10.74 -1.77 -8.93
CA LYS A 82 10.53 -1.42 -7.51
C LYS A 82 9.05 -1.21 -7.22
N PHE A 83 8.35 -0.46 -8.06
CA PHE A 83 6.90 -0.24 -7.90
C PHE A 83 6.12 -1.56 -7.96
N LEU A 84 6.36 -2.37 -8.99
CA LEU A 84 5.68 -3.65 -9.18
C LEU A 84 5.92 -4.62 -8.02
N LEU A 85 7.13 -4.69 -7.48
CA LEU A 85 7.43 -5.53 -6.32
C LEU A 85 6.62 -5.15 -5.10
N TRP A 86 6.48 -3.87 -4.79
CA TRP A 86 5.77 -3.41 -3.61
C TRP A 86 4.25 -3.34 -3.81
N GLN A 87 3.79 -3.19 -5.05
CA GLN A 87 2.39 -3.33 -5.39
C GLN A 87 1.95 -4.79 -5.41
N ARG A 88 2.62 -5.62 -6.19
CA ARG A 88 2.14 -6.98 -6.53
C ARG A 88 2.86 -8.08 -5.77
N GLY A 89 4.13 -7.87 -5.46
CA GLY A 89 4.98 -8.90 -4.90
C GLY A 89 5.37 -9.98 -5.89
N GLY A 90 6.36 -10.78 -5.52
CA GLY A 90 6.81 -11.92 -6.31
C GLY A 90 8.21 -12.38 -5.91
N CYS A 91 8.56 -13.61 -6.28
CA CYS A 91 9.88 -14.19 -6.03
C CYS A 91 10.68 -14.44 -7.32
N VAL A 92 10.03 -14.39 -8.50
CA VAL A 92 10.72 -14.47 -9.78
C VAL A 92 10.29 -13.30 -10.67
N LEU A 93 11.27 -12.54 -11.15
CA LEU A 93 11.06 -11.47 -12.13
C LEU A 93 11.55 -11.94 -13.50
N HIS A 94 10.64 -12.11 -14.43
CA HIS A 94 10.95 -12.34 -15.85
C HIS A 94 11.05 -10.99 -16.57
N VAL A 95 12.17 -10.77 -17.26
CA VAL A 95 12.47 -9.51 -17.98
C VAL A 95 12.61 -9.83 -19.46
N GLY A 96 11.63 -9.44 -20.24
CA GLY A 96 11.64 -9.60 -21.71
C GLY A 96 11.84 -8.27 -22.40
N GLY A 97 13.00 -8.12 -23.06
CA GLY A 97 13.40 -6.89 -23.74
C GLY A 97 14.91 -6.79 -23.92
N PRO A 98 15.47 -5.57 -23.89
CA PRO A 98 16.92 -5.37 -23.99
C PRO A 98 17.68 -6.15 -22.91
N ALA A 99 18.72 -6.87 -23.29
CA ALA A 99 19.46 -7.77 -22.38
C ALA A 99 20.19 -7.02 -21.26
N ASP A 100 20.65 -5.80 -21.52
CA ASP A 100 21.31 -4.92 -20.55
C ASP A 100 20.40 -4.53 -19.39
N ILE A 101 19.09 -4.40 -19.63
CA ILE A 101 18.09 -4.16 -18.58
C ILE A 101 17.99 -5.38 -17.64
N ALA A 102 17.89 -6.59 -18.21
CA ALA A 102 17.82 -7.80 -17.39
C ALA A 102 19.10 -8.02 -16.57
N GLU A 103 20.27 -7.76 -17.16
CA GLU A 103 21.55 -7.86 -16.49
C GLU A 103 21.66 -6.83 -15.36
N HIS A 104 21.28 -5.59 -15.62
CA HIS A 104 21.25 -4.53 -14.61
C HIS A 104 20.33 -4.92 -13.44
N LEU A 105 19.10 -5.34 -13.69
CA LEU A 105 18.15 -5.71 -12.65
C LEU A 105 18.64 -6.91 -11.84
N ARG A 106 19.29 -7.90 -12.47
CA ARG A 106 19.89 -9.03 -11.75
C ARG A 106 20.98 -8.59 -10.79
N HIS A 107 21.80 -7.61 -11.19
CA HIS A 107 22.85 -7.06 -10.34
C HIS A 107 22.29 -6.21 -9.19
N VAL A 108 21.30 -5.39 -9.48
CA VAL A 108 20.68 -4.47 -8.51
C VAL A 108 19.88 -5.24 -7.43
N TYR A 109 19.14 -6.26 -7.83
CA TYR A 109 18.34 -7.11 -6.95
C TYR A 109 19.08 -8.40 -6.52
N ALA A 110 20.41 -8.32 -6.38
CA ALA A 110 21.22 -9.37 -5.76
C ALA A 110 21.17 -9.26 -4.22
N PRO A 111 21.53 -10.33 -3.47
CA PRO A 111 21.53 -10.32 -1.99
C PRO A 111 22.36 -9.19 -1.37
N ASP A 112 23.42 -8.76 -2.07
CA ASP A 112 24.35 -7.68 -1.73
C ASP A 112 24.25 -6.49 -2.67
N GLY A 113 23.25 -6.47 -3.54
CA GLY A 113 23.00 -5.40 -4.49
C GLY A 113 22.44 -4.13 -3.85
N ARG A 114 22.31 -3.08 -4.64
CA ARG A 114 21.75 -1.81 -4.18
C ARG A 114 20.32 -1.94 -3.62
N ARG A 115 19.53 -2.91 -4.09
CA ARG A 115 18.20 -3.25 -3.67
C ARG A 115 18.16 -4.49 -2.76
N ALA A 116 19.22 -4.71 -1.97
CA ALA A 116 19.30 -5.86 -1.07
C ALA A 116 18.11 -5.94 -0.10
N PHE A 117 17.60 -4.80 0.38
CA PHE A 117 16.40 -4.77 1.21
C PHE A 117 15.19 -5.43 0.49
N ASP A 118 14.92 -5.00 -0.75
CA ASP A 118 13.83 -5.55 -1.55
C ASP A 118 14.03 -7.05 -1.84
N TYR A 119 15.27 -7.46 -2.16
CA TYR A 119 15.64 -8.86 -2.35
C TYR A 119 15.32 -9.71 -1.11
N HIS A 120 15.79 -9.28 0.06
CA HIS A 120 15.60 -10.03 1.30
C HIS A 120 14.14 -10.05 1.73
N PHE A 121 13.42 -8.93 1.59
CA PHE A 121 12.01 -8.84 1.92
C PHE A 121 11.18 -9.81 1.05
N MET A 122 11.32 -9.75 -0.27
CA MET A 122 10.59 -10.64 -1.19
C MET A 122 10.95 -12.10 -0.97
N SER A 123 12.24 -12.39 -0.73
CA SER A 123 12.69 -13.76 -0.42
C SER A 123 12.06 -14.30 0.87
N SER A 124 11.92 -13.48 1.89
CA SER A 124 11.28 -13.84 3.16
C SER A 124 9.77 -14.05 3.00
N VAL A 125 9.08 -13.12 2.33
CA VAL A 125 7.62 -13.19 2.13
C VAL A 125 7.22 -14.45 1.37
N TYR A 126 7.96 -14.77 0.31
CA TYR A 126 7.63 -15.91 -0.58
C TYR A 126 8.38 -17.19 -0.25
N GLU A 127 9.21 -17.19 0.81
CA GLU A 127 10.01 -18.34 1.28
C GLU A 127 10.89 -18.95 0.16
N ARG A 128 11.34 -18.13 -0.78
CA ARG A 128 12.18 -18.49 -1.93
C ARG A 128 13.12 -17.34 -2.26
N PRO A 129 14.38 -17.60 -2.64
CA PRO A 129 15.29 -16.54 -3.10
C PRO A 129 14.68 -15.78 -4.27
N PHE A 130 14.72 -14.45 -4.21
CA PHE A 130 14.30 -13.61 -5.33
C PHE A 130 15.23 -13.80 -6.52
N THR A 131 14.69 -14.00 -7.70
CA THR A 131 15.45 -14.32 -8.91
C THR A 131 15.03 -13.44 -10.08
N VAL A 132 16.00 -12.98 -10.88
CA VAL A 132 15.76 -12.22 -12.12
C VAL A 132 16.15 -13.08 -13.33
N ILE A 133 15.21 -13.33 -14.22
CA ILE A 133 15.39 -14.13 -15.45
C ILE A 133 15.23 -13.22 -16.67
N GLY A 134 16.34 -13.01 -17.41
CA GLY A 134 16.29 -12.32 -18.70
C GLY A 134 15.87 -13.27 -19.82
N THR A 135 14.96 -12.81 -20.68
CA THR A 135 14.46 -13.58 -21.83
C THR A 135 14.06 -12.66 -22.99
N SER A 136 13.65 -13.20 -24.11
CA SER A 136 13.01 -12.41 -25.16
C SER A 136 11.57 -12.05 -24.79
N ALA A 137 11.05 -10.94 -25.31
CA ALA A 137 9.72 -10.43 -24.95
C ALA A 137 8.59 -11.44 -25.23
N ASP A 138 8.71 -12.25 -26.26
CA ASP A 138 7.76 -13.30 -26.63
C ASP A 138 7.77 -14.54 -25.72
N ARG A 139 8.78 -14.67 -24.85
CA ARG A 139 8.93 -15.79 -23.90
C ARG A 139 8.61 -15.40 -22.46
N VAL A 140 8.24 -14.15 -22.21
CA VAL A 140 7.78 -13.75 -20.89
C VAL A 140 6.45 -14.43 -20.59
N PRO A 141 6.24 -15.03 -19.41
CA PRO A 141 4.96 -15.64 -19.05
C PRO A 141 3.80 -14.67 -19.19
N ASP A 142 2.68 -15.16 -19.69
CA ASP A 142 1.44 -14.39 -19.72
C ASP A 142 0.86 -14.21 -18.31
N ALA A 143 0.02 -13.19 -18.15
CA ALA A 143 -0.65 -12.92 -16.88
C ALA A 143 -1.52 -14.11 -16.47
N HIS A 144 -1.36 -14.54 -15.24
CA HIS A 144 -2.20 -15.54 -14.57
C HIS A 144 -2.45 -15.08 -13.14
N GLU A 145 -3.36 -14.12 -13.01
CA GLU A 145 -3.69 -13.56 -11.70
C GLU A 145 -4.69 -14.45 -10.96
N THR A 146 -4.44 -14.62 -9.66
CA THR A 146 -5.42 -15.21 -8.76
C THR A 146 -6.04 -14.10 -7.94
N SER A 147 -7.36 -14.01 -7.95
CA SER A 147 -8.10 -13.14 -7.03
C SER A 147 -9.10 -13.99 -6.26
N SER A 148 -9.29 -13.67 -4.99
CA SER A 148 -10.23 -14.38 -4.15
C SER A 148 -11.48 -13.54 -3.96
N PRO A 149 -12.68 -14.09 -4.16
CA PRO A 149 -13.93 -13.42 -3.83
C PRO A 149 -14.10 -13.38 -2.31
N LEU A 150 -13.14 -12.80 -1.60
CA LEU A 150 -13.17 -12.58 -0.16
C LEU A 150 -14.04 -11.37 0.16
N GLY A 151 -14.76 -11.46 1.27
CA GLY A 151 -15.57 -10.37 1.75
C GLY A 151 -17.00 -10.35 1.24
N ARG A 152 -17.77 -9.37 1.71
CA ARG A 152 -19.21 -9.15 1.46
C ARG A 152 -20.15 -10.29 1.91
N ARG A 153 -19.63 -11.27 2.64
CA ARG A 153 -20.42 -12.36 3.21
C ARG A 153 -20.92 -11.92 4.56
N LEU A 154 -22.19 -11.60 4.63
CA LEU A 154 -22.80 -11.02 5.83
C LEU A 154 -23.83 -11.94 6.49
N ASP A 155 -24.05 -13.11 5.92
CA ASP A 155 -24.93 -14.17 6.46
C ASP A 155 -24.37 -14.80 7.73
N GLY A 156 -25.24 -15.17 8.65
CA GLY A 156 -24.90 -15.88 9.88
C GLY A 156 -24.32 -15.02 11.00
N CYS A 157 -23.70 -15.67 11.99
CA CYS A 157 -23.13 -15.04 13.17
C CYS A 157 -21.60 -14.97 13.05
N ARG A 158 -21.07 -13.78 12.86
CA ARG A 158 -19.67 -13.54 12.53
C ARG A 158 -18.99 -12.64 13.54
N VAL A 159 -17.73 -12.92 13.83
CA VAL A 159 -16.85 -11.97 14.52
C VAL A 159 -15.89 -11.37 13.52
N GLY A 160 -15.76 -10.05 13.53
CA GLY A 160 -14.67 -9.34 12.88
C GLY A 160 -13.76 -8.72 13.92
N PHE A 161 -12.43 -8.81 13.71
CA PHE A 161 -11.46 -8.10 14.53
C PHE A 161 -10.53 -7.22 13.69
N ASP A 162 -9.99 -6.18 14.31
CA ASP A 162 -8.99 -5.29 13.74
C ASP A 162 -7.86 -5.08 14.76
N LEU A 163 -6.63 -5.43 14.37
CA LEU A 163 -5.46 -5.41 15.23
C LEU A 163 -4.59 -4.20 14.88
N GLY A 164 -4.76 -3.14 15.63
CA GLY A 164 -3.91 -1.94 15.56
C GLY A 164 -2.66 -2.04 16.42
N ALA A 165 -1.83 -1.00 16.35
CA ALA A 165 -0.58 -0.93 17.12
C ALA A 165 -0.79 -0.61 18.60
N SER A 166 -1.89 0.07 18.95
CA SER A 166 -2.22 0.56 20.31
C SER A 166 -3.50 -0.02 20.87
N ASP A 167 -4.34 -0.55 20.02
CA ASP A 167 -5.65 -1.11 20.37
C ASP A 167 -6.02 -2.27 19.46
N ARG A 168 -6.92 -3.11 19.92
CA ARG A 168 -7.58 -4.13 19.13
C ARG A 168 -9.10 -3.94 19.24
N LYS A 169 -9.76 -4.01 18.10
CA LYS A 169 -11.21 -3.88 17.99
C LYS A 169 -11.83 -5.20 17.63
N SER A 170 -13.02 -5.48 18.12
CA SER A 170 -13.80 -6.61 17.66
C SER A 170 -15.28 -6.27 17.63
N SER A 171 -15.99 -6.85 16.66
CA SER A 171 -17.43 -6.68 16.47
C SER A 171 -18.12 -8.01 16.27
N ALA A 172 -19.27 -8.18 16.92
CA ALA A 172 -20.21 -9.26 16.64
C ALA A 172 -21.23 -8.78 15.59
N VAL A 173 -21.40 -9.57 14.55
CA VAL A 173 -22.26 -9.23 13.40
C VAL A 173 -23.21 -10.40 13.16
N ILE A 174 -24.53 -10.14 13.14
CA ILE A 174 -25.56 -11.13 12.80
C ILE A 174 -26.25 -10.67 11.52
N ASP A 175 -26.18 -11.48 10.48
CA ASP A 175 -26.76 -11.20 9.16
C ASP A 175 -26.48 -9.77 8.66
N GLY A 176 -25.20 -9.35 8.79
CA GLY A 176 -24.71 -8.03 8.38
C GLY A 176 -25.00 -6.88 9.34
N GLN A 177 -25.70 -7.13 10.46
CA GLN A 177 -25.99 -6.10 11.45
C GLN A 177 -25.03 -6.22 12.64
N PRO A 178 -24.26 -5.16 12.98
CA PRO A 178 -23.43 -5.15 14.17
C PRO A 178 -24.33 -5.14 15.42
N VAL A 179 -24.15 -6.13 16.28
CA VAL A 179 -24.89 -6.26 17.55
C VAL A 179 -24.06 -5.92 18.77
N PHE A 180 -22.73 -5.95 18.63
CA PHE A 180 -21.77 -5.58 19.67
C PHE A 180 -20.44 -5.13 19.05
N SER A 181 -19.77 -4.19 19.71
CA SER A 181 -18.39 -3.79 19.36
C SER A 181 -17.65 -3.36 20.62
N ILE A 182 -16.37 -3.70 20.66
CA ILE A 182 -15.47 -3.33 21.76
C ILE A 182 -14.10 -2.93 21.21
N GLU A 183 -13.46 -1.99 21.87
CA GLU A 183 -12.07 -1.59 21.64
C GLU A 183 -11.29 -1.78 22.94
N VAL A 184 -10.17 -2.49 22.88
CA VAL A 184 -9.33 -2.82 24.03
C VAL A 184 -7.90 -2.35 23.76
N PRO A 185 -7.32 -1.47 24.62
CA PRO A 185 -5.92 -1.11 24.51
C PRO A 185 -5.00 -2.31 24.67
N TRP A 186 -3.89 -2.33 23.93
CA TRP A 186 -2.83 -3.32 24.08
C TRP A 186 -1.48 -2.76 23.62
N ASP A 187 -0.40 -3.47 23.91
CA ASP A 187 0.95 -3.11 23.49
C ASP A 187 1.68 -4.31 22.87
N PRO A 188 1.35 -4.68 21.63
CA PRO A 188 1.85 -5.89 21.00
C PRO A 188 3.32 -5.79 20.57
N ARG A 189 3.79 -4.59 20.21
CA ARG A 189 5.12 -4.37 19.63
C ARG A 189 6.27 -4.58 20.60
N ASN A 190 6.00 -4.44 21.89
CA ASN A 190 7.00 -4.56 22.95
C ASN A 190 6.96 -5.91 23.65
N GLN A 191 6.12 -6.85 23.20
CA GLN A 191 6.02 -8.19 23.78
C GLN A 191 6.92 -9.18 23.05
N SER A 192 7.69 -9.93 23.82
CA SER A 192 8.55 -11.01 23.30
C SER A 192 7.90 -12.40 23.35
N ASP A 193 6.91 -12.60 24.21
CA ASP A 193 6.12 -13.84 24.29
C ASP A 193 4.86 -13.74 23.42
N PRO A 194 4.73 -14.56 22.37
CA PRO A 194 3.57 -14.55 21.50
C PRO A 194 2.26 -14.99 22.17
N SER A 195 2.30 -15.56 23.38
CA SER A 195 1.09 -15.84 24.16
C SER A 195 0.28 -14.58 24.44
N TYR A 196 0.93 -13.44 24.66
CA TYR A 196 0.26 -12.15 24.82
C TYR A 196 -0.65 -11.81 23.61
N HIS A 197 -0.12 -12.03 22.41
CA HIS A 197 -0.87 -11.76 21.17
C HIS A 197 -2.01 -12.76 21.01
N TYR A 198 -1.72 -14.04 21.17
CA TYR A 198 -2.71 -15.11 21.06
C TYR A 198 -3.88 -14.91 22.03
N ASP A 199 -3.57 -14.72 23.32
CA ASP A 199 -4.59 -14.53 24.36
C ASP A 199 -5.41 -13.27 24.14
N GLY A 200 -4.76 -12.19 23.71
CA GLY A 200 -5.43 -10.93 23.36
C GLY A 200 -6.41 -11.08 22.20
N ILE A 201 -6.00 -11.74 21.12
CA ILE A 201 -6.84 -11.99 19.94
C ILE A 201 -8.01 -12.92 20.33
N MET A 202 -7.73 -14.03 20.98
CA MET A 202 -8.76 -14.98 21.44
C MET A 202 -9.76 -14.33 22.39
N HIS A 203 -9.30 -13.49 23.32
CA HIS A 203 -10.19 -12.73 24.21
C HIS A 203 -11.14 -11.82 23.41
N SER A 204 -10.61 -11.07 22.44
CA SER A 204 -11.44 -10.19 21.61
C SER A 204 -12.50 -10.95 20.82
N ILE A 205 -12.14 -12.12 20.27
CA ILE A 205 -13.09 -12.98 19.53
C ILE A 205 -14.16 -13.54 20.48
N LYS A 206 -13.76 -14.10 21.63
CA LYS A 206 -14.68 -14.73 22.59
C LYS A 206 -15.66 -13.72 23.17
N VAL A 207 -15.20 -12.53 23.59
CA VAL A 207 -16.08 -11.48 24.12
C VAL A 207 -17.11 -11.04 23.08
N ALA A 208 -16.71 -10.87 21.83
CA ALA A 208 -17.69 -10.55 20.78
C ALA A 208 -18.66 -11.71 20.54
N ALA A 209 -18.18 -12.95 20.50
CA ALA A 209 -19.02 -14.14 20.27
C ALA A 209 -20.09 -14.37 21.34
N GLU A 210 -19.85 -13.96 22.61
CA GLU A 210 -20.84 -14.07 23.69
C GLU A 210 -22.14 -13.31 23.42
N HIS A 211 -22.13 -12.36 22.48
CA HIS A 211 -23.31 -11.56 22.10
C HIS A 211 -24.11 -12.18 20.95
N MET A 212 -23.78 -13.41 20.56
CA MET A 212 -24.41 -14.13 19.47
C MET A 212 -24.82 -15.55 19.90
N PRO A 213 -25.89 -16.14 19.29
CA PRO A 213 -26.31 -17.48 19.66
C PRO A 213 -25.35 -18.60 19.27
N ARG A 214 -24.44 -18.32 18.34
CA ARG A 214 -23.38 -19.21 17.84
C ARG A 214 -22.30 -18.40 17.14
N LEU A 215 -21.19 -19.03 16.80
CA LEU A 215 -20.14 -18.46 15.96
C LEU A 215 -20.03 -19.28 14.66
N ASP A 216 -20.19 -18.64 13.51
CA ASP A 216 -20.15 -19.31 12.21
C ASP A 216 -18.85 -19.02 11.44
N ALA A 217 -18.26 -17.86 11.63
CA ALA A 217 -17.01 -17.47 10.98
C ALA A 217 -16.29 -16.31 11.70
N VAL A 218 -14.99 -16.17 11.47
CA VAL A 218 -14.15 -15.11 12.04
C VAL A 218 -13.32 -14.47 10.94
N GLY A 219 -13.38 -13.15 10.81
CA GLY A 219 -12.56 -12.39 9.89
C GLY A 219 -11.65 -11.39 10.60
N GLY A 220 -10.41 -11.25 10.14
CA GLY A 220 -9.40 -10.41 10.75
C GLY A 220 -8.79 -9.38 9.80
N SER A 221 -8.60 -8.19 10.34
CA SER A 221 -7.82 -7.08 9.79
C SER A 221 -6.58 -6.89 10.66
N ALA A 222 -5.40 -6.88 10.08
CA ALA A 222 -4.17 -6.64 10.83
C ALA A 222 -3.06 -6.08 9.95
N ALA A 223 -2.25 -5.15 10.50
CA ALA A 223 -1.10 -4.61 9.79
C ALA A 223 -0.05 -5.70 9.53
N GLY A 224 0.42 -5.83 8.28
CA GLY A 224 1.43 -6.79 7.87
C GLY A 224 1.08 -7.56 6.60
N VAL A 225 1.93 -8.53 6.27
CA VAL A 225 1.76 -9.40 5.11
C VAL A 225 1.26 -10.76 5.57
N TYR A 226 0.10 -11.15 5.07
CA TYR A 226 -0.58 -12.42 5.37
C TYR A 226 -0.79 -13.19 4.07
N ILE A 227 -0.37 -14.45 4.02
CA ILE A 227 -0.56 -15.35 2.88
C ILE A 227 -1.16 -16.66 3.40
N ALA A 228 -2.36 -16.99 2.93
CA ALA A 228 -3.10 -18.19 3.38
C ALA A 228 -3.20 -18.28 4.92
N ASN A 229 -3.58 -17.19 5.57
CA ASN A 229 -3.66 -17.04 7.02
C ASN A 229 -2.34 -17.21 7.79
N ARG A 230 -1.22 -17.27 7.10
CA ARG A 230 0.11 -17.28 7.72
C ARG A 230 0.67 -15.86 7.80
N VAL A 231 1.18 -15.49 8.96
CA VAL A 231 1.89 -14.24 9.14
C VAL A 231 3.26 -14.36 8.48
N ARG A 232 3.55 -13.50 7.50
CA ARG A 232 4.87 -13.45 6.84
C ARG A 232 5.75 -12.37 7.43
N VAL A 233 5.22 -11.17 7.52
CA VAL A 233 5.86 -10.00 8.14
C VAL A 233 4.77 -9.18 8.82
N ALA A 234 4.93 -8.85 10.09
CA ALA A 234 4.00 -7.97 10.77
C ALA A 234 4.66 -7.22 11.93
N SER A 235 4.55 -5.90 11.92
CA SER A 235 5.13 -5.03 12.96
C SER A 235 4.55 -5.27 14.36
N LEU A 236 3.36 -5.85 14.45
CA LEU A 236 2.73 -6.23 15.72
C LEU A 236 3.58 -7.23 16.51
N PHE A 237 4.34 -8.07 15.84
CA PHE A 237 5.17 -9.13 16.43
C PHE A 237 6.67 -8.80 16.45
N ARG A 238 7.07 -7.56 16.21
CA ARG A 238 8.48 -7.17 16.10
C ARG A 238 9.31 -7.43 17.37
N GLY A 239 8.66 -7.52 18.54
CA GLY A 239 9.31 -7.86 19.80
C GLY A 239 9.58 -9.34 19.98
N VAL A 240 8.98 -10.21 19.14
CA VAL A 240 9.13 -11.66 19.24
C VAL A 240 10.43 -12.10 18.52
N PRO A 241 11.30 -12.89 19.16
CA PRO A 241 12.49 -13.45 18.51
C PRO A 241 12.14 -14.27 17.26
N GLN A 242 13.01 -14.27 16.25
CA GLN A 242 12.71 -14.86 14.94
C GLN A 242 12.42 -16.37 14.99
N ASP A 243 13.16 -17.12 15.78
CA ASP A 243 12.92 -18.56 15.97
C ASP A 243 11.57 -18.85 16.64
N VAL A 244 11.17 -18.01 17.60
CA VAL A 244 9.86 -18.09 18.25
C VAL A 244 8.75 -17.63 17.29
N PHE A 245 9.00 -16.61 16.46
CA PHE A 245 8.07 -16.16 15.44
C PHE A 245 7.73 -17.29 14.47
N GLU A 246 8.72 -17.97 13.93
CA GLU A 246 8.50 -19.07 12.99
C GLU A 246 7.76 -20.26 13.62
N ALA A 247 8.08 -20.56 14.88
CA ALA A 247 7.47 -21.68 15.59
C ALA A 247 6.04 -21.42 16.06
N ARG A 248 5.69 -20.17 16.46
CA ARG A 248 4.45 -19.86 17.20
C ARG A 248 3.61 -18.74 16.61
N VAL A 249 4.19 -17.84 15.81
CA VAL A 249 3.46 -16.69 15.22
C VAL A 249 3.04 -16.97 13.80
N ALA A 250 3.93 -17.51 12.98
CA ALA A 250 3.66 -17.73 11.56
C ALA A 250 2.35 -18.50 11.29
N GLY A 251 2.00 -19.48 12.12
CA GLY A 251 0.77 -20.28 12.03
C GLY A 251 -0.36 -19.88 12.98
N MET A 252 -0.22 -18.79 13.74
CA MET A 252 -1.12 -18.42 14.84
C MET A 252 -2.61 -18.35 14.43
N PHE A 253 -2.92 -17.69 13.32
CA PHE A 253 -4.31 -17.56 12.87
C PHE A 253 -4.90 -18.88 12.38
N ILE A 254 -4.09 -19.78 11.83
CA ILE A 254 -4.51 -21.15 11.49
C ILE A 254 -4.87 -21.93 12.76
N GLU A 255 -4.07 -21.78 13.81
CA GLU A 255 -4.35 -22.40 15.13
C GLU A 255 -5.64 -21.86 15.73
N ILE A 256 -5.82 -20.55 15.75
CA ILE A 256 -7.03 -19.89 16.26
C ILE A 256 -8.28 -20.40 15.52
N GLY A 257 -8.25 -20.46 14.20
CA GLY A 257 -9.37 -20.98 13.41
C GLY A 257 -9.69 -22.45 13.74
N ARG A 258 -8.65 -23.28 13.96
CA ARG A 258 -8.79 -24.68 14.35
C ARG A 258 -9.38 -24.83 15.76
N GLU A 259 -8.90 -24.03 16.73
CA GLU A 259 -9.43 -24.06 18.10
C GLU A 259 -10.89 -23.62 18.17
N LEU A 260 -11.27 -22.59 17.40
CA LEU A 260 -12.65 -22.12 17.34
C LEU A 260 -13.57 -23.04 16.55
N GLY A 261 -13.03 -23.91 15.69
CA GLY A 261 -13.78 -24.84 14.85
C GLY A 261 -14.61 -24.17 13.76
N VAL A 262 -14.23 -22.95 13.35
CA VAL A 262 -14.92 -22.16 12.32
C VAL A 262 -13.93 -21.64 11.28
N PRO A 263 -14.38 -21.32 10.05
CA PRO A 263 -13.55 -20.64 9.07
C PRO A 263 -13.01 -19.32 9.62
N LEU A 264 -11.70 -19.09 9.41
CA LEU A 264 -11.04 -17.84 9.76
C LEU A 264 -10.25 -17.35 8.55
N GLU A 265 -10.37 -16.05 8.26
CA GLU A 265 -9.57 -15.35 7.25
C GLU A 265 -8.97 -14.08 7.85
N VAL A 266 -7.67 -13.90 7.69
CA VAL A 266 -6.97 -12.66 8.08
C VAL A 266 -6.25 -12.07 6.86
N VAL A 267 -6.41 -10.77 6.67
CA VAL A 267 -5.76 -10.02 5.59
C VAL A 267 -5.21 -8.71 6.12
N ASN A 268 -4.40 -8.05 5.29
CA ASN A 268 -3.84 -6.74 5.60
C ASN A 268 -4.93 -5.70 5.88
N ASP A 269 -4.67 -4.79 6.81
CA ASP A 269 -5.61 -3.72 7.22
C ASP A 269 -5.94 -2.74 6.07
N GLY A 270 -5.00 -2.49 5.16
CA GLY A 270 -5.25 -1.72 3.93
C GLY A 270 -6.27 -2.41 3.02
N GLU A 271 -6.17 -3.73 2.85
CA GLU A 271 -7.13 -4.52 2.06
C GLU A 271 -8.54 -4.47 2.66
N VAL A 272 -8.65 -4.59 3.97
CA VAL A 272 -9.94 -4.49 4.66
C VAL A 272 -10.51 -3.09 4.54
N THR A 273 -9.67 -2.06 4.59
CA THR A 273 -10.08 -0.67 4.38
C THR A 273 -10.66 -0.45 2.97
N ALA A 274 -9.99 -0.95 1.93
CA ALA A 274 -10.50 -0.87 0.56
C ALA A 274 -11.80 -1.65 0.38
N LEU A 275 -11.92 -2.83 1.01
CA LEU A 275 -13.13 -3.63 1.04
C LEU A 275 -14.29 -2.87 1.71
N ALA A 276 -14.06 -2.24 2.86
CA ALA A 276 -15.06 -1.42 3.54
C ALA A 276 -15.55 -0.27 2.66
N GLY A 277 -14.63 0.39 1.97
CA GLY A 277 -14.94 1.43 0.99
C GLY A 277 -15.79 0.91 -0.16
N SER A 278 -15.42 -0.21 -0.74
CA SER A 278 -16.15 -0.87 -1.82
C SER A 278 -17.57 -1.31 -1.40
N MET A 279 -17.70 -1.88 -0.20
CA MET A 279 -18.99 -2.25 0.36
C MET A 279 -19.90 -1.04 0.58
N SER A 280 -19.33 0.08 1.03
CA SER A 280 -20.06 1.32 1.26
C SER A 280 -20.50 2.02 -0.02
N LEU A 281 -19.64 2.05 -1.04
CA LEU A 281 -19.92 2.64 -2.35
C LEU A 281 -20.84 1.75 -3.19
N GLU A 282 -20.91 0.45 -2.88
CA GLU A 282 -21.56 -0.57 -3.70
C GLU A 282 -21.04 -0.57 -5.15
N ASP A 283 -19.76 -0.24 -5.33
CA ASP A 283 -19.12 -0.05 -6.63
C ASP A 283 -17.62 -0.39 -6.59
N ASN A 284 -17.06 -0.73 -7.76
CA ASN A 284 -15.68 -1.18 -7.94
C ASN A 284 -15.07 -0.59 -9.24
N PRO A 285 -13.75 -0.61 -9.40
CA PRO A 285 -12.72 -0.94 -8.41
C PRO A 285 -12.50 0.17 -7.38
N VAL A 286 -11.88 -0.16 -6.25
CA VAL A 286 -11.54 0.79 -5.18
C VAL A 286 -10.07 0.64 -4.78
N LEU A 287 -9.32 1.72 -4.80
CA LEU A 287 -8.00 1.85 -4.16
C LEU A 287 -8.18 2.68 -2.88
N GLY A 288 -7.85 2.10 -1.74
CA GLY A 288 -7.80 2.82 -0.46
C GLY A 288 -6.37 3.22 -0.14
N ILE A 289 -6.16 4.46 0.28
CA ILE A 289 -4.86 4.99 0.73
C ILE A 289 -5.05 5.58 2.12
N ALA A 290 -4.46 4.95 3.13
CA ALA A 290 -4.53 5.40 4.50
C ALA A 290 -3.23 6.12 4.90
N MET A 291 -3.36 7.40 5.25
CA MET A 291 -2.27 8.26 5.71
C MET A 291 -2.24 8.27 7.25
N GLY A 292 -1.63 7.23 7.81
CA GLY A 292 -1.44 7.02 9.25
C GLY A 292 -0.03 7.35 9.73
N SER A 293 0.49 6.61 10.71
CA SER A 293 1.91 6.68 11.12
C SER A 293 2.82 6.29 9.95
N SER A 294 2.36 5.36 9.11
CA SER A 294 2.90 5.02 7.80
C SER A 294 1.79 5.18 6.76
N GLU A 295 2.13 4.98 5.48
CA GLU A 295 1.15 4.78 4.42
C GLU A 295 0.71 3.32 4.42
N ALA A 296 -0.59 3.07 4.29
CA ALA A 296 -1.13 1.74 4.00
C ALA A 296 -2.06 1.84 2.80
N ALA A 297 -2.09 0.80 1.99
CA ALA A 297 -2.96 0.77 0.83
C ALA A 297 -3.62 -0.59 0.69
N GLY A 298 -4.77 -0.62 0.01
CA GLY A 298 -5.48 -1.83 -0.35
C GLY A 298 -6.25 -1.64 -1.64
N TYR A 299 -6.53 -2.72 -2.32
CA TYR A 299 -7.17 -2.69 -3.63
C TYR A 299 -8.24 -3.75 -3.78
N VAL A 300 -9.40 -3.32 -4.21
CA VAL A 300 -10.51 -4.18 -4.64
C VAL A 300 -10.63 -4.09 -6.15
N THR A 301 -10.62 -5.23 -6.84
CA THR A 301 -10.66 -5.31 -8.30
C THR A 301 -11.98 -4.86 -8.90
N THR A 302 -12.04 -4.75 -10.22
CA THR A 302 -13.27 -4.45 -10.98
C THR A 302 -14.40 -5.45 -10.69
N GLU A 303 -14.04 -6.71 -10.43
CA GLU A 303 -14.98 -7.78 -10.09
C GLU A 303 -15.39 -7.76 -8.60
N GLY A 304 -14.79 -6.87 -7.81
CA GLY A 304 -15.05 -6.76 -6.38
C GLY A 304 -14.26 -7.74 -5.52
N ASN A 305 -13.16 -8.27 -6.02
CA ASN A 305 -12.32 -9.24 -5.34
C ASN A 305 -11.09 -8.59 -4.69
N ILE A 306 -10.59 -9.20 -3.63
CA ILE A 306 -9.27 -8.92 -3.06
C ILE A 306 -8.24 -9.71 -3.85
N THR A 307 -7.09 -9.10 -4.11
CA THR A 307 -5.95 -9.72 -4.80
C THR A 307 -5.00 -10.38 -3.80
N GLY A 308 -4.08 -11.21 -4.29
CA GLY A 308 -2.92 -11.67 -3.53
C GLY A 308 -1.73 -10.72 -3.61
N TRP A 309 -1.94 -9.47 -3.99
CA TRP A 309 -0.90 -8.45 -4.11
C TRP A 309 -0.51 -7.91 -2.73
N LEU A 310 0.72 -7.40 -2.62
CA LEU A 310 1.20 -6.84 -1.35
C LEU A 310 0.55 -5.49 -1.02
N ASN A 311 0.36 -4.64 -2.01
CA ASN A 311 -0.14 -3.27 -1.88
C ASN A 311 0.60 -2.43 -0.81
N GLU A 312 1.89 -2.71 -0.57
CA GLU A 312 2.74 -1.99 0.36
C GLU A 312 3.31 -0.71 -0.29
N LEU A 313 2.42 0.20 -0.67
CA LEU A 313 2.76 1.40 -1.44
C LEU A 313 3.63 2.40 -0.68
N ALA A 314 3.75 2.25 0.64
CA ALA A 314 4.72 2.99 1.45
C ALA A 314 6.15 2.92 0.90
N PHE A 315 6.52 1.79 0.30
CA PHE A 315 7.84 1.54 -0.31
C PHE A 315 7.88 1.77 -1.81
N ALA A 316 6.74 2.10 -2.43
CA ALA A 316 6.67 2.35 -3.87
C ALA A 316 7.22 3.74 -4.23
N PRO A 317 8.05 3.86 -5.29
CA PRO A 317 8.62 5.15 -5.68
C PRO A 317 7.57 6.04 -6.35
N VAL A 318 7.47 7.28 -5.87
CA VAL A 318 6.54 8.32 -6.37
C VAL A 318 7.24 9.61 -6.77
N ASP A 319 8.44 9.85 -6.23
CA ASP A 319 9.31 10.99 -6.54
C ASP A 319 10.64 10.48 -7.13
N TYR A 320 11.00 10.97 -8.30
CA TYR A 320 12.19 10.54 -9.02
C TYR A 320 13.36 11.55 -8.93
N ARG A 321 13.30 12.53 -8.04
CA ARG A 321 14.48 13.39 -7.82
C ARG A 321 15.58 12.62 -7.08
N ASP A 322 16.84 13.00 -7.36
CA ASP A 322 18.01 12.29 -6.84
C ASP A 322 18.27 12.53 -5.35
N ASP A 323 17.76 13.63 -4.81
CA ASP A 323 17.85 14.04 -3.41
C ASP A 323 16.50 13.91 -2.66
N ALA A 324 15.59 13.06 -3.16
CA ALA A 324 14.33 12.78 -2.48
C ALA A 324 14.57 12.20 -1.08
N PRO A 325 13.64 12.44 -0.14
CA PRO A 325 13.77 11.90 1.21
C PRO A 325 13.83 10.37 1.16
N ALA A 326 14.75 9.81 1.96
CA ALA A 326 14.93 8.37 2.08
C ALA A 326 13.93 7.76 3.06
N ASP A 327 13.44 6.59 2.71
CA ASP A 327 12.69 5.75 3.64
C ASP A 327 13.62 5.12 4.68
N GLU A 328 13.22 5.16 5.95
CA GLU A 328 14.04 4.70 7.08
C GLU A 328 14.32 3.19 7.06
N TRP A 329 13.44 2.40 6.46
CA TRP A 329 13.54 0.94 6.44
C TRP A 329 14.35 0.42 5.25
N SER A 330 13.98 0.85 4.06
CA SER A 330 14.63 0.38 2.83
C SER A 330 15.85 1.20 2.46
N GLY A 331 16.00 2.41 3.01
CA GLY A 331 17.00 3.38 2.58
C GLY A 331 16.78 3.92 1.16
N ASP A 332 15.69 3.54 0.49
CA ASP A 332 15.38 4.05 -0.84
C ASP A 332 14.75 5.44 -0.79
N ILE A 333 15.00 6.22 -1.83
CA ILE A 333 14.54 7.59 -1.94
C ILE A 333 13.22 7.71 -2.70
N GLY A 334 12.41 8.70 -2.32
CA GLY A 334 11.19 9.06 -3.04
C GLY A 334 10.04 8.08 -2.89
N CYS A 335 10.01 7.31 -1.81
CA CYS A 335 8.94 6.36 -1.52
C CYS A 335 7.69 7.04 -0.96
N GLY A 336 6.51 6.46 -1.20
CA GLY A 336 5.20 7.00 -0.84
C GLY A 336 5.07 7.40 0.63
N VAL A 337 5.64 6.62 1.56
CA VAL A 337 5.61 6.91 3.00
C VAL A 337 6.17 8.29 3.36
N GLN A 338 7.10 8.83 2.57
CA GLN A 338 7.70 10.14 2.79
C GLN A 338 6.77 11.31 2.39
N TYR A 339 5.60 10.99 1.80
CA TYR A 339 4.62 11.97 1.31
C TYR A 339 3.24 11.74 1.93
N PHE A 340 2.83 10.48 2.13
CA PHE A 340 1.46 10.10 2.48
C PHE A 340 1.35 9.46 3.87
N SER A 341 2.03 10.08 4.84
CA SER A 341 2.03 9.65 6.24
C SER A 341 2.18 10.82 7.20
N GLN A 342 2.05 10.56 8.48
CA GLN A 342 2.33 11.57 9.52
C GLN A 342 3.78 12.06 9.44
N GLN A 343 4.74 11.15 9.24
CA GLN A 343 6.15 11.55 9.10
C GLN A 343 6.38 12.41 7.85
N GLY A 344 5.69 12.11 6.73
CA GLY A 344 5.75 12.93 5.53
C GLY A 344 5.19 14.34 5.75
N ALA A 345 4.04 14.47 6.42
CA ALA A 345 3.45 15.75 6.76
C ALA A 345 4.36 16.59 7.67
N ILE A 346 4.93 15.97 8.70
CA ILE A 346 5.83 16.65 9.65
C ILE A 346 7.15 17.04 8.96
N ARG A 347 7.73 16.15 8.14
CA ARG A 347 8.93 16.47 7.33
C ARG A 347 8.72 17.71 6.46
N ILE A 348 7.59 17.79 5.74
CA ILE A 348 7.27 18.96 4.89
C ILE A 348 7.13 20.22 5.75
N ALA A 349 6.47 20.13 6.90
CA ALA A 349 6.31 21.24 7.83
C ALA A 349 7.67 21.72 8.40
N GLU A 350 8.52 20.82 8.84
CA GLU A 350 9.84 21.13 9.39
C GLU A 350 10.77 21.73 8.33
N ASN A 351 10.74 21.22 7.09
CA ASN A 351 11.49 21.77 5.95
C ASN A 351 11.04 23.19 5.60
N ALA A 352 9.78 23.51 5.82
CA ALA A 352 9.24 24.86 5.67
C ALA A 352 9.54 25.79 6.87
N GLY A 353 10.33 25.32 7.84
CA GLY A 353 10.77 26.11 9.01
C GLY A 353 9.83 26.01 10.21
N MET A 354 8.78 25.19 10.16
CA MET A 354 7.92 24.93 11.32
C MET A 354 8.74 24.17 12.39
N ARG A 355 8.58 24.55 13.66
CA ARG A 355 9.24 23.88 14.78
C ARG A 355 8.21 23.20 15.66
N PHE A 356 8.53 21.99 16.06
CA PHE A 356 7.80 21.19 17.03
C PHE A 356 8.70 20.93 18.24
N ASP A 357 8.09 20.67 19.38
CA ASP A 357 8.82 20.21 20.55
C ASP A 357 9.45 18.82 20.24
N GLU A 358 10.72 18.65 20.55
CA GLU A 358 11.47 17.42 20.27
C GLU A 358 10.96 16.23 21.10
N GLU A 359 10.32 16.48 22.24
CA GLU A 359 9.73 15.43 23.08
C GLU A 359 8.43 14.86 22.52
N LEU A 360 7.79 15.56 21.54
CA LEU A 360 6.54 15.11 20.93
C LEU A 360 6.76 13.98 19.92
N GLY A 361 5.93 12.95 19.99
CA GLY A 361 5.81 11.93 18.96
C GLY A 361 5.11 12.43 17.69
N LEU A 362 5.11 11.63 16.65
CA LEU A 362 4.48 12.00 15.38
C LEU A 362 2.97 12.33 15.52
N PRO A 363 2.17 11.58 16.32
CA PRO A 363 0.76 11.91 16.51
C PRO A 363 0.56 13.29 17.12
N GLU A 364 1.32 13.65 18.15
CA GLU A 364 1.22 14.93 18.85
C GLU A 364 1.70 16.10 17.96
N LYS A 365 2.78 15.89 17.18
CA LYS A 365 3.23 16.85 16.17
C LYS A 365 2.15 17.09 15.12
N LEU A 366 1.48 16.03 14.66
CA LEU A 366 0.37 16.14 13.71
C LEU A 366 -0.80 16.93 14.31
N GLU A 367 -1.17 16.69 15.56
CA GLU A 367 -2.22 17.46 16.24
C GLU A 367 -1.85 18.96 16.33
N ALA A 368 -0.58 19.27 16.62
CA ALA A 368 -0.06 20.63 16.60
C ALA A 368 -0.15 21.27 15.21
N LEU A 369 0.18 20.54 14.16
CA LEU A 369 0.04 20.97 12.76
C LEU A 369 -1.44 21.24 12.42
N GLN A 370 -2.34 20.33 12.78
CA GLN A 370 -3.78 20.46 12.56
C GLN A 370 -4.37 21.65 13.34
N LYS A 371 -3.88 21.90 14.56
CA LYS A 371 -4.27 23.08 15.33
C LYS A 371 -3.85 24.37 14.62
N ARG A 372 -2.59 24.49 14.18
CA ARG A 372 -2.11 25.64 13.40
C ARG A 372 -2.94 25.85 12.13
N MET A 373 -3.32 24.78 11.45
CA MET A 373 -4.20 24.83 10.29
C MET A 373 -5.56 25.45 10.64
N ARG A 374 -6.18 25.05 11.77
CA ARG A 374 -7.45 25.66 12.25
C ARG A 374 -7.29 27.12 12.64
N ASP A 375 -6.12 27.50 13.15
CA ASP A 375 -5.79 28.87 13.54
C ASP A 375 -5.44 29.77 12.33
N GLY A 376 -5.47 29.23 11.10
CA GLY A 376 -5.26 29.97 9.85
C GLY A 376 -3.79 30.15 9.45
N ASP A 377 -2.88 29.33 9.98
CA ASP A 377 -1.45 29.35 9.62
C ASP A 377 -1.26 28.96 8.14
N ALA A 378 -0.70 29.87 7.35
CA ALA A 378 -0.48 29.67 5.91
C ALA A 378 0.52 28.55 5.60
N THR A 379 1.54 28.36 6.47
CA THR A 379 2.52 27.27 6.31
C THR A 379 1.86 25.93 6.57
N ALA A 380 1.02 25.83 7.63
CA ALA A 380 0.26 24.62 7.89
C ALA A 380 -0.67 24.27 6.71
N ARG A 381 -1.36 25.25 6.14
CA ARG A 381 -2.15 25.06 4.92
C ARG A 381 -1.30 24.59 3.75
N GLY A 382 -0.12 25.17 3.53
CA GLY A 382 0.84 24.80 2.50
C GLY A 382 1.32 23.35 2.61
N VAL A 383 1.37 22.78 3.82
CA VAL A 383 1.69 21.35 4.01
C VAL A 383 0.62 20.48 3.35
N TYR A 384 -0.67 20.74 3.63
CA TYR A 384 -1.78 19.97 3.06
C TYR A 384 -1.91 20.17 1.54
N GLU A 385 -1.67 21.37 1.04
CA GLU A 385 -1.61 21.66 -0.39
C GLU A 385 -0.44 20.90 -1.07
N SER A 386 0.72 20.80 -0.40
CA SER A 386 1.86 20.04 -0.93
C SER A 386 1.56 18.54 -0.98
N ILE A 387 1.01 17.98 0.09
CA ILE A 387 0.58 16.57 0.10
C ILE A 387 -0.45 16.32 -1.00
N GLY A 388 -1.42 17.21 -1.18
CA GLY A 388 -2.44 17.11 -2.22
C GLY A 388 -1.87 17.14 -3.63
N ALA A 389 -0.90 18.02 -3.90
CA ALA A 389 -0.22 18.08 -5.19
C ALA A 389 0.55 16.78 -5.46
N CYS A 390 1.35 16.31 -4.50
CA CYS A 390 2.05 15.02 -4.61
C CYS A 390 1.06 13.87 -4.83
N LEU A 391 -0.07 13.84 -4.11
CA LEU A 391 -1.10 12.81 -4.25
C LEU A 391 -1.72 12.79 -5.65
N GLY A 392 -2.06 13.94 -6.21
CA GLY A 392 -2.65 14.01 -7.56
C GLY A 392 -1.75 13.39 -8.62
N TYR A 393 -0.46 13.71 -8.60
CA TYR A 393 0.53 13.07 -9.47
C TYR A 393 0.71 11.58 -9.18
N THR A 394 0.65 11.19 -7.91
CA THR A 394 0.78 9.80 -7.50
C THR A 394 -0.43 8.97 -7.92
N VAL A 395 -1.64 9.50 -7.83
CA VAL A 395 -2.85 8.83 -8.37
C VAL A 395 -2.73 8.60 -9.88
N ALA A 396 -2.18 9.58 -10.61
CA ALA A 396 -1.92 9.40 -12.04
C ALA A 396 -0.84 8.33 -12.31
N HIS A 397 0.19 8.25 -11.45
CA HIS A 397 1.18 7.18 -11.50
C HIS A 397 0.54 5.81 -11.21
N TYR A 398 -0.30 5.71 -10.18
CA TYR A 398 -1.01 4.48 -9.84
C TYR A 398 -1.96 4.02 -10.95
N GLY A 399 -2.52 4.95 -11.73
CA GLY A 399 -3.34 4.64 -12.90
C GLY A 399 -2.63 3.88 -14.01
N ASP A 400 -1.28 3.86 -14.03
CA ASP A 400 -0.51 3.02 -14.93
C ASP A 400 -0.47 1.54 -14.47
N PHE A 401 -0.82 1.25 -13.20
CA PHE A 401 -0.66 -0.06 -12.56
C PHE A 401 -1.95 -0.67 -12.01
N TYR A 402 -2.96 0.15 -11.75
CA TYR A 402 -4.28 -0.23 -11.23
C TYR A 402 -5.38 0.19 -12.20
N ALA A 403 -6.41 -0.60 -12.30
CA ALA A 403 -7.68 -0.09 -12.82
C ALA A 403 -8.28 0.82 -11.74
N LEU A 404 -8.40 2.12 -12.01
CA LEU A 404 -8.90 3.09 -11.04
C LEU A 404 -10.31 3.57 -11.43
N LYS A 405 -11.22 3.56 -10.47
CA LYS A 405 -12.53 4.22 -10.52
C LYS A 405 -12.78 5.04 -9.26
N HIS A 406 -12.55 4.44 -8.10
CA HIS A 406 -12.62 5.13 -6.82
C HIS A 406 -11.26 5.08 -6.13
N VAL A 407 -10.78 6.24 -5.67
CA VAL A 407 -9.60 6.37 -4.81
C VAL A 407 -10.06 7.03 -3.52
N LEU A 408 -10.04 6.28 -2.43
CA LEU A 408 -10.43 6.75 -1.11
C LEU A 408 -9.19 7.08 -0.30
N VAL A 409 -9.13 8.30 0.22
CA VAL A 409 -8.02 8.78 1.04
C VAL A 409 -8.49 8.95 2.47
N LEU A 410 -7.81 8.33 3.41
CA LEU A 410 -8.22 8.30 4.81
C LEU A 410 -7.01 8.35 5.76
N GLY A 411 -7.25 8.21 7.05
CA GLY A 411 -6.22 8.25 8.07
C GLY A 411 -6.12 9.59 8.80
N ARG A 412 -5.28 9.64 9.83
CA ARG A 412 -5.21 10.81 10.73
C ARG A 412 -4.76 12.08 10.02
N VAL A 413 -3.90 11.97 9.00
CA VAL A 413 -3.44 13.14 8.21
C VAL A 413 -4.61 13.84 7.52
N THR A 414 -5.63 13.10 7.09
CA THR A 414 -6.78 13.64 6.36
C THR A 414 -7.91 14.13 7.28
N SER A 415 -7.71 14.10 8.60
CA SER A 415 -8.73 14.54 9.54
C SER A 415 -8.95 16.06 9.49
N GLY A 416 -10.20 16.49 9.58
CA GLY A 416 -10.57 17.89 9.57
C GLY A 416 -10.43 18.57 8.19
N ALA A 417 -10.21 19.88 8.19
CA ALA A 417 -10.15 20.68 6.97
C ALA A 417 -8.96 20.31 6.06
N GLY A 418 -7.88 19.77 6.63
CA GLY A 418 -6.69 19.37 5.87
C GLY A 418 -6.99 18.30 4.82
N GLY A 419 -7.84 17.33 5.14
CA GLY A 419 -8.23 16.27 4.20
C GLY A 419 -8.92 16.82 2.94
N ASN A 420 -9.81 17.80 3.10
CA ASN A 420 -10.47 18.44 1.95
C ASN A 420 -9.45 19.17 1.08
N ILE A 421 -8.49 19.89 1.67
CA ILE A 421 -7.43 20.58 0.92
C ILE A 421 -6.58 19.58 0.13
N ILE A 422 -6.21 18.45 0.72
CA ILE A 422 -5.48 17.38 0.02
C ILE A 422 -6.26 16.93 -1.20
N VAL A 423 -7.54 16.57 -1.04
CA VAL A 423 -8.37 16.03 -2.12
C VAL A 423 -8.60 17.09 -3.21
N GLU A 424 -8.98 18.31 -2.83
CA GLU A 424 -9.20 19.41 -3.79
C GLU A 424 -7.94 19.73 -4.61
N THR A 425 -6.77 19.76 -3.96
CA THR A 425 -5.50 20.01 -4.65
C THR A 425 -5.13 18.84 -5.57
N ALA A 426 -5.32 17.60 -5.15
CA ALA A 426 -5.07 16.43 -5.97
C ALA A 426 -6.02 16.37 -7.18
N GLN A 427 -7.30 16.67 -6.99
CA GLN A 427 -8.26 16.78 -8.09
C GLN A 427 -7.85 17.87 -9.09
N ARG A 428 -7.34 19.02 -8.61
CA ARG A 428 -6.81 20.08 -9.48
C ARG A 428 -5.64 19.59 -10.34
N VAL A 429 -4.71 18.80 -9.78
CA VAL A 429 -3.63 18.15 -10.55
C VAL A 429 -4.19 17.26 -11.64
N LEU A 430 -5.14 16.40 -11.30
CA LEU A 430 -5.77 15.51 -12.30
C LEU A 430 -6.44 16.30 -13.42
N HIS A 431 -7.17 17.35 -13.09
CA HIS A 431 -7.85 18.16 -14.13
C HIS A 431 -6.87 18.88 -15.07
N LEU A 432 -5.72 19.34 -14.56
CA LEU A 432 -4.78 20.13 -15.36
C LEU A 432 -3.82 19.26 -16.18
N ASP A 433 -3.26 18.20 -15.58
CA ASP A 433 -2.20 17.38 -16.20
C ASP A 433 -2.70 16.02 -16.70
N PHE A 434 -3.86 15.54 -16.21
CA PHE A 434 -4.42 14.21 -16.53
C PHE A 434 -5.95 14.24 -16.71
N PRO A 435 -6.47 15.04 -17.65
CA PRO A 435 -7.91 15.23 -17.79
C PRO A 435 -8.68 13.92 -18.10
N GLU A 436 -8.04 12.96 -18.74
CA GLU A 436 -8.60 11.64 -18.99
C GLU A 436 -8.89 10.87 -17.68
N LEU A 437 -7.99 10.96 -16.69
CA LEU A 437 -8.20 10.37 -15.37
C LEU A 437 -9.21 11.16 -14.54
N ALA A 438 -9.15 12.48 -14.61
CA ALA A 438 -10.11 13.35 -13.92
C ALA A 438 -11.56 13.07 -14.32
N SER A 439 -11.78 12.58 -15.55
CA SER A 439 -13.12 12.25 -16.05
C SER A 439 -13.67 10.89 -15.57
N CYS A 440 -12.82 9.99 -15.11
CA CYS A 440 -13.21 8.62 -14.76
C CYS A 440 -12.83 8.19 -13.34
N VAL A 441 -11.96 8.94 -12.64
CA VAL A 441 -11.53 8.62 -11.27
C VAL A 441 -12.21 9.53 -10.26
N ASN A 442 -12.96 8.92 -9.35
CA ASN A 442 -13.54 9.61 -8.20
C ASN A 442 -12.53 9.56 -7.02
N LEU A 443 -11.82 10.66 -6.80
CA LEU A 443 -10.90 10.82 -5.65
C LEU A 443 -11.63 11.54 -4.52
N ALA A 444 -11.79 10.90 -3.38
CA ALA A 444 -12.59 11.43 -2.27
C ALA A 444 -12.10 10.97 -0.90
N LEU A 445 -12.53 11.68 0.14
CA LEU A 445 -12.55 11.18 1.51
C LEU A 445 -13.74 10.23 1.68
N PRO A 446 -13.64 9.19 2.56
CA PRO A 446 -14.79 8.35 2.90
C PRO A 446 -15.92 9.20 3.49
N ASP A 447 -17.14 8.95 3.04
CA ASP A 447 -18.34 9.56 3.61
C ASP A 447 -18.73 8.95 4.98
N GLU A 448 -19.79 9.46 5.61
CA GLU A 448 -20.27 8.92 6.89
C GLU A 448 -20.76 7.47 6.75
N LYS A 449 -21.30 7.08 5.60
CA LYS A 449 -21.78 5.71 5.35
C LYS A 449 -20.58 4.75 5.30
N ALA A 450 -19.49 5.14 4.63
CA ALA A 450 -18.24 4.38 4.58
C ALA A 450 -17.61 4.20 5.96
N ARG A 451 -17.70 5.23 6.81
CA ARG A 451 -17.20 5.17 8.19
C ARG A 451 -18.04 4.28 9.11
N ARG A 452 -19.33 4.03 8.78
CA ARG A 452 -20.21 3.14 9.54
C ARG A 452 -19.92 1.67 9.28
N VAL A 453 -19.45 1.32 8.09
CA VAL A 453 -18.88 -0.01 7.82
C VAL A 453 -17.45 0.01 8.37
N GLY A 454 -17.30 -0.15 9.69
CA GLY A 454 -15.98 -0.19 10.32
C GLY A 454 -15.13 -1.37 9.82
N GLN A 455 -13.82 -1.27 10.00
CA GLN A 455 -12.88 -2.31 9.57
C GLN A 455 -13.23 -3.70 10.14
N SER A 456 -13.64 -3.77 11.41
CA SER A 456 -14.03 -5.05 12.02
C SER A 456 -15.28 -5.67 11.38
N ILE A 457 -16.24 -4.88 10.88
CA ILE A 457 -17.42 -5.37 10.17
C ILE A 457 -17.03 -5.86 8.77
N ALA A 458 -16.20 -5.10 8.06
CA ALA A 458 -15.66 -5.53 6.77
C ALA A 458 -14.81 -6.80 6.91
N ALA A 459 -13.99 -6.89 7.96
CA ALA A 459 -13.24 -8.09 8.29
C ALA A 459 -14.16 -9.30 8.55
N ALA A 460 -15.25 -9.12 9.32
CA ALA A 460 -16.23 -10.19 9.58
C ALA A 460 -16.79 -10.81 8.29
N SER A 461 -16.86 -10.03 7.22
CA SER A 461 -17.39 -10.49 5.93
C SER A 461 -16.41 -11.33 5.10
N LEU A 462 -15.15 -11.49 5.52
CA LEU A 462 -14.11 -12.14 4.73
C LEU A 462 -14.35 -13.64 4.50
N PRO A 463 -14.55 -14.49 5.53
CA PRO A 463 -14.59 -15.92 5.32
C PRO A 463 -15.92 -16.40 4.74
N ALA A 464 -15.88 -17.49 3.96
CA ALA A 464 -17.06 -18.26 3.62
C ALA A 464 -17.45 -19.14 4.81
N ILE A 465 -18.75 -19.24 5.14
CA ILE A 465 -19.27 -20.28 6.03
C ILE A 465 -19.27 -21.59 5.23
N ALA A 466 -18.70 -22.66 5.78
CA ALA A 466 -18.77 -23.98 5.17
C ALA A 466 -20.25 -24.42 5.15
N GLN A 467 -20.75 -24.76 3.97
CA GLN A 467 -22.11 -25.30 3.79
C GLN A 467 -22.20 -26.73 4.31
#